data_e276788167a8fc0b711e71110b4ed02d
#
_entry.id   e276788167a8fc0b711e71110b4ed02d
#
_cell.length_a   1.000
_cell.length_b   1.000
_cell.length_c   1.000
_cell.angle_alpha   90.00
_cell.angle_beta   90.00
_cell.angle_gamma   90.00
#
_symmetry.space_group_name_H-M   'P 1'
#
loop_
_entity.id
_entity.type
_entity.pdbx_description
1 polymer ?
#
loop_
_entity_poly.entity_id
_entity_poly.type
_entity_poly.pdbx_seq_one_letter_code
_entity_poly.pdbx_strand_id
1 'polypeptide(L)'
;LPICLLFSLFSFVYLYVFQRDVLEALHFSLAHGKTTFAPMASALVITLILLLLRWGVNSLLGLKGRVRALAYVPSFLVLCALTDVGRGVYISDYHTPWTWLLPLLVLLFVGIGYWLRGVFRVQLNHEGSLWGLVNSNLAILLGLCLLTVCGGSTNRQFHHELEAEHYLRAGEYDKVLRVGEKSLEASRTLTAYRAVALSRLGKMGDRLFAYPQYYRSDGLFFETRSEERR
;
A
#
# COMPACT_ATOMS: atom_id res chain seq x y z
N LEU A 1 4.11 25.65 -3.67
CA LEU A 1 4.28 25.17 -2.29
C LEU A 1 3.07 24.34 -1.80
N PRO A 2 1.78 24.81 -1.90
CA PRO A 2 0.65 24.10 -1.29
C PRO A 2 0.43 22.67 -1.84
N ILE A 3 0.57 22.45 -3.13
CA ILE A 3 0.40 21.12 -3.76
C ILE A 3 1.45 20.12 -3.24
N CYS A 4 2.69 20.57 -3.02
CA CYS A 4 3.75 19.74 -2.47
C CYS A 4 3.43 19.32 -1.02
N LEU A 5 2.93 20.26 -0.21
CA LEU A 5 2.51 19.98 1.16
C LEU A 5 1.32 19.00 1.21
N LEU A 6 0.31 19.20 0.34
CA LEU A 6 -0.83 18.28 0.25
C LEU A 6 -0.39 16.88 -0.17
N PHE A 7 0.49 16.75 -1.16
CA PHE A 7 1.04 15.46 -1.57
C PHE A 7 1.82 14.79 -0.43
N SER A 8 2.70 15.55 0.26
CA SER A 8 3.50 15.01 1.36
C SER A 8 2.60 14.53 2.51
N LEU A 9 1.60 15.34 2.86
CA LEU A 9 0.64 14.98 3.90
C LEU A 9 -0.17 13.73 3.51
N PHE A 10 -0.68 13.70 2.27
CA PHE A 10 -1.41 12.54 1.76
C PHE A 10 -0.54 11.28 1.80
N SER A 11 0.66 11.33 1.23
CA SER A 11 1.56 10.17 1.17
C SER A 11 1.93 9.66 2.55
N PHE A 12 2.25 10.57 3.47
CA PHE A 12 2.60 10.20 4.84
C PHE A 12 1.41 9.57 5.58
N VAL A 13 0.24 10.22 5.55
CA VAL A 13 -0.96 9.69 6.22
C VAL A 13 -1.40 8.37 5.61
N TYR A 14 -1.37 8.27 4.28
CA TYR A 14 -1.73 7.05 3.56
C TYR A 14 -0.84 5.87 3.96
N LEU A 15 0.47 6.05 4.01
CA LEU A 15 1.42 5.01 4.37
C LEU A 15 1.42 4.70 5.88
N TYR A 16 1.31 5.73 6.72
CA TYR A 16 1.41 5.57 8.17
C TYR A 16 0.13 5.06 8.82
N VAL A 17 -1.04 5.52 8.35
CA VAL A 17 -2.34 5.21 8.97
C VAL A 17 -3.04 4.05 8.24
N PHE A 18 -3.11 4.10 6.91
CA PHE A 18 -3.94 3.18 6.13
C PHE A 18 -3.18 1.95 5.64
N GLN A 19 -1.89 2.05 5.38
CA GLN A 19 -1.09 0.97 4.77
C GLN A 19 0.07 0.51 5.67
N ARG A 20 -0.01 0.79 6.96
CA ARG A 20 1.04 0.45 7.92
C ARG A 20 1.29 -1.04 7.99
N ASP A 21 0.24 -1.84 8.09
CA ASP A 21 0.27 -3.29 8.17
C ASP A 21 0.82 -3.94 6.89
N VAL A 22 0.45 -3.40 5.73
CA VAL A 22 0.97 -3.83 4.44
C VAL A 22 2.47 -3.54 4.32
N LEU A 23 2.91 -2.35 4.74
CA LEU A 23 4.34 -2.00 4.75
C LEU A 23 5.14 -2.85 5.74
N GLU A 24 4.55 -3.19 6.89
CA GLU A 24 5.17 -4.09 7.87
C GLU A 24 5.36 -5.49 7.30
N ALA A 25 4.32 -6.04 6.65
CA ALA A 25 4.39 -7.33 5.98
C ALA A 25 5.44 -7.35 4.86
N LEU A 26 5.47 -6.31 4.03
CA LEU A 26 6.46 -6.16 2.97
C LEU A 26 7.88 -6.07 3.54
N HIS A 27 8.07 -5.25 4.58
CA HIS A 27 9.36 -5.14 5.28
C HIS A 27 9.80 -6.48 5.87
N PHE A 28 8.89 -7.19 6.53
CA PHE A 28 9.21 -8.50 7.11
C PHE A 28 9.62 -9.52 6.04
N SER A 29 8.91 -9.55 4.92
CA SER A 29 9.24 -10.41 3.78
C SER A 29 10.63 -10.10 3.22
N LEU A 30 10.95 -8.82 3.00
CA LEU A 30 12.24 -8.39 2.45
C LEU A 30 13.41 -8.56 3.44
N ALA A 31 13.17 -8.25 4.71
CA ALA A 31 14.21 -8.31 5.75
C ALA A 31 14.36 -9.72 6.35
N HIS A 32 13.49 -10.68 6.00
CA HIS A 32 13.44 -12.02 6.58
C HIS A 32 13.46 -11.99 8.12
N GLY A 33 12.78 -11.03 8.72
CA GLY A 33 12.70 -10.86 10.17
C GLY A 33 13.97 -10.37 10.86
N LYS A 34 15.03 -9.99 10.12
CA LYS A 34 16.31 -9.56 10.70
C LYS A 34 16.29 -8.16 11.29
N THR A 35 15.34 -7.33 10.90
CA THR A 35 15.23 -5.93 11.35
C THR A 35 13.83 -5.64 11.87
N THR A 36 13.72 -4.69 12.80
CA THR A 36 12.45 -4.22 13.35
C THR A 36 11.86 -3.14 12.44
N PHE A 37 10.56 -3.23 12.20
CA PHE A 37 9.85 -2.24 11.40
C PHE A 37 9.58 -0.97 12.23
N ALA A 38 9.97 0.20 11.70
CA ALA A 38 9.70 1.50 12.30
C ALA A 38 8.69 2.27 11.42
N PRO A 39 7.38 2.23 11.74
CA PRO A 39 6.32 2.75 10.84
C PRO A 39 6.50 4.21 10.46
N MET A 40 6.79 5.06 11.45
CA MET A 40 6.95 6.50 11.24
C MET A 40 8.17 6.81 10.36
N ALA A 41 9.31 6.18 10.65
CA ALA A 41 10.52 6.38 9.87
C ALA A 41 10.35 5.89 8.43
N SER A 42 9.73 4.72 8.25
CA SER A 42 9.46 4.14 6.93
C SER A 42 8.55 5.06 6.09
N ALA A 43 7.45 5.54 6.67
CA ALA A 43 6.53 6.45 5.98
C ALA A 43 7.23 7.78 5.59
N LEU A 44 8.07 8.34 6.47
CA LEU A 44 8.83 9.56 6.19
C LEU A 44 9.86 9.35 5.06
N VAL A 45 10.65 8.27 5.14
CA VAL A 45 11.68 7.97 4.14
C VAL A 45 11.05 7.73 2.77
N ILE A 46 9.97 6.94 2.70
CA ILE A 46 9.26 6.70 1.44
C ILE A 46 8.71 8.00 0.89
N THR A 47 8.05 8.82 1.72
CA THR A 47 7.52 10.13 1.28
C THR A 47 8.63 11.03 0.74
N LEU A 48 9.80 11.05 1.37
CA LEU A 48 10.95 11.82 0.89
C LEU A 48 11.45 11.30 -0.48
N ILE A 49 11.55 9.99 -0.65
CA ILE A 49 11.94 9.37 -1.93
C ILE A 49 10.93 9.74 -3.03
N LEU A 50 9.64 9.72 -2.73
CA LEU A 50 8.59 10.12 -3.67
C LEU A 50 8.68 11.60 -4.08
N LEU A 51 9.06 12.47 -3.15
CA LEU A 51 9.31 13.89 -3.44
C LEU A 51 10.55 14.08 -4.32
N LEU A 52 11.62 13.32 -4.07
CA LEU A 52 12.82 13.33 -4.92
C LEU A 52 12.51 12.82 -6.32
N LEU A 53 11.73 11.74 -6.45
CA LEU A 53 11.28 11.22 -7.73
C LEU A 53 10.47 12.28 -8.50
N ARG A 54 9.50 12.90 -7.84
CA ARG A 54 8.73 14.02 -8.43
C ARG A 54 9.65 15.17 -8.88
N TRP A 55 10.65 15.52 -8.07
CA TRP A 55 11.60 16.58 -8.42
C TRP A 55 12.40 16.21 -9.66
N GLY A 56 12.93 14.99 -9.75
CA GLY A 56 13.65 14.47 -10.92
C GLY A 56 12.77 14.49 -12.18
N VAL A 57 11.55 13.99 -12.10
CA VAL A 57 10.59 14.01 -13.23
C VAL A 57 10.28 15.43 -13.69
N ASN A 58 10.05 16.34 -12.75
CA ASN A 58 9.79 17.74 -13.10
C ASN A 58 11.01 18.43 -13.74
N SER A 59 12.23 18.06 -13.30
CA SER A 59 13.48 18.55 -13.91
C SER A 59 13.64 18.05 -15.34
N LEU A 60 13.33 16.78 -15.60
CA LEU A 60 13.41 16.17 -16.93
C LEU A 60 12.36 16.74 -17.90
N LEU A 61 11.10 16.81 -17.47
CA LEU A 61 9.99 17.20 -18.34
C LEU A 61 9.78 18.72 -18.40
N GLY A 62 10.25 19.47 -17.40
CA GLY A 62 10.07 20.92 -17.33
C GLY A 62 8.61 21.35 -17.22
N LEU A 63 7.77 20.56 -16.54
CA LEU A 63 6.33 20.80 -16.39
C LEU A 63 6.07 22.07 -15.59
N LYS A 64 5.27 22.99 -16.16
CA LYS A 64 4.92 24.28 -15.57
C LYS A 64 3.41 24.53 -15.68
N GLY A 65 2.92 25.56 -15.01
CA GLY A 65 1.55 26.04 -15.16
C GLY A 65 0.51 25.01 -14.68
N ARG A 66 -0.52 24.78 -15.51
CA ARG A 66 -1.70 23.96 -15.17
C ARG A 66 -1.42 22.46 -15.06
N VAL A 67 -0.35 21.96 -15.66
CA VAL A 67 0.00 20.52 -15.70
C VAL A 67 1.16 20.15 -14.78
N ARG A 68 1.59 21.06 -13.93
CA ARG A 68 2.73 20.82 -13.00
C ARG A 68 2.48 19.63 -12.07
N ALA A 69 1.22 19.37 -11.71
CA ALA A 69 0.85 18.25 -10.88
C ALA A 69 1.04 16.89 -11.56
N LEU A 70 1.14 16.80 -12.90
CA LEU A 70 1.47 15.56 -13.59
C LEU A 70 2.87 15.03 -13.22
N ALA A 71 3.79 15.89 -12.73
CA ALA A 71 5.07 15.42 -12.22
C ALA A 71 4.95 14.44 -11.04
N TYR A 72 3.79 14.35 -10.37
CA TYR A 72 3.53 13.40 -9.31
C TYR A 72 3.09 12.01 -9.81
N VAL A 73 2.75 11.85 -11.10
CA VAL A 73 2.27 10.56 -11.64
C VAL A 73 3.21 9.40 -11.31
N PRO A 74 4.54 9.46 -11.56
CA PRO A 74 5.43 8.37 -11.19
C PRO A 74 5.47 8.09 -9.69
N SER A 75 5.38 9.12 -8.85
CA SER A 75 5.33 8.95 -7.39
C SER A 75 4.05 8.22 -6.95
N PHE A 76 2.91 8.51 -7.56
CA PHE A 76 1.66 7.79 -7.31
C PHE A 76 1.68 6.35 -7.83
N LEU A 77 2.32 6.10 -8.98
CA LEU A 77 2.53 4.72 -9.47
C LEU A 77 3.37 3.90 -8.49
N VAL A 78 4.43 4.50 -7.92
CA VAL A 78 5.24 3.84 -6.88
C VAL A 78 4.39 3.58 -5.63
N LEU A 79 3.55 4.52 -5.20
CA LEU A 79 2.63 4.30 -4.08
C LEU A 79 1.68 3.14 -4.35
N CYS A 80 1.05 3.08 -5.52
CA CYS A 80 0.20 1.95 -5.91
C CYS A 80 0.97 0.62 -5.84
N ALA A 81 2.16 0.57 -6.43
CA ALA A 81 2.98 -0.64 -6.44
C ALA A 81 3.39 -1.11 -5.04
N LEU A 82 3.69 -0.17 -4.13
CA LEU A 82 4.05 -0.47 -2.74
C LEU A 82 2.87 -0.95 -1.90
N THR A 83 1.65 -0.57 -2.25
CA THR A 83 0.45 -0.87 -1.47
C THR A 83 -0.45 -1.93 -2.10
N ASP A 84 -0.21 -2.29 -3.36
CA ASP A 84 -0.86 -3.42 -4.03
C ASP A 84 -0.13 -4.73 -3.71
N VAL A 85 -0.17 -5.10 -2.44
CA VAL A 85 0.45 -6.31 -1.91
C VAL A 85 -0.63 -7.34 -1.64
N GLY A 86 -0.46 -8.55 -2.17
CA GLY A 86 -1.39 -9.66 -1.97
C GLY A 86 -0.89 -10.67 -0.93
N ARG A 87 -1.74 -11.66 -0.64
CA ARG A 87 -1.44 -12.75 0.31
C ARG A 87 -0.18 -13.56 -0.03
N GLY A 88 0.28 -13.48 -1.28
CA GLY A 88 1.51 -14.16 -1.71
C GLY A 88 2.81 -13.52 -1.22
N VAL A 89 2.76 -12.40 -0.49
CA VAL A 89 3.96 -11.66 -0.05
C VAL A 89 4.95 -12.50 0.77
N TYR A 90 4.46 -13.54 1.45
CA TYR A 90 5.27 -14.45 2.25
C TYR A 90 5.81 -15.66 1.47
N ILE A 91 5.43 -15.80 0.20
CA ILE A 91 5.92 -16.88 -0.67
C ILE A 91 7.22 -16.43 -1.31
N SER A 92 8.26 -17.25 -1.23
CA SER A 92 9.62 -16.91 -1.73
C SER A 92 9.68 -16.51 -3.20
N ASP A 93 8.74 -16.98 -4.02
CA ASP A 93 8.64 -16.70 -5.47
C ASP A 93 7.50 -15.72 -5.78
N TYR A 94 7.18 -14.83 -4.87
CA TYR A 94 6.14 -13.83 -5.10
C TYR A 94 6.57 -12.82 -6.15
N HIS A 95 6.09 -13.01 -7.37
CA HIS A 95 6.27 -12.08 -8.47
C HIS A 95 5.04 -11.19 -8.62
N THR A 96 5.17 -9.92 -8.25
CA THR A 96 4.13 -8.94 -8.54
C THR A 96 4.24 -8.47 -9.98
N PRO A 97 3.13 -8.23 -10.70
CA PRO A 97 3.18 -7.60 -12.02
C PRO A 97 3.90 -6.26 -12.01
N TRP A 98 3.96 -5.60 -10.86
CA TRP A 98 4.62 -4.31 -10.66
C TRP A 98 6.13 -4.33 -10.88
N THR A 99 6.79 -5.47 -10.78
CA THR A 99 8.25 -5.58 -11.01
C THR A 99 8.67 -5.12 -12.41
N TRP A 100 7.85 -5.41 -13.42
CA TRP A 100 8.08 -4.98 -14.80
C TRP A 100 7.12 -3.87 -15.25
N LEU A 101 5.90 -3.84 -14.72
CA LEU A 101 4.87 -2.86 -15.10
C LEU A 101 5.23 -1.45 -14.62
N LEU A 102 5.74 -1.31 -13.39
CA LEU A 102 6.11 0.00 -12.83
C LEU A 102 7.21 0.69 -13.66
N PRO A 103 8.38 0.07 -13.94
CA PRO A 103 9.39 0.70 -14.78
C PRO A 103 8.88 0.98 -16.18
N LEU A 104 8.07 0.09 -16.76
CA LEU A 104 7.46 0.30 -18.08
C LEU A 104 6.55 1.54 -18.08
N LEU A 105 5.65 1.68 -17.10
CA LEU A 105 4.72 2.81 -17.00
C LEU A 105 5.46 4.13 -16.75
N VAL A 106 6.50 4.12 -15.92
CA VAL A 106 7.33 5.30 -15.65
C VAL A 106 8.08 5.73 -16.92
N LEU A 107 8.72 4.79 -17.63
CA LEU A 107 9.41 5.06 -18.89
C LEU A 107 8.45 5.58 -19.96
N LEU A 108 7.28 4.96 -20.09
CA LEU A 108 6.26 5.37 -21.04
C LEU A 108 5.74 6.79 -20.70
N PHE A 109 5.49 7.09 -19.44
CA PHE A 109 5.09 8.42 -18.99
C PHE A 109 6.16 9.47 -19.29
N VAL A 110 7.42 9.20 -18.95
CA VAL A 110 8.54 10.11 -19.22
C VAL A 110 8.77 10.26 -20.72
N GLY A 111 8.71 9.17 -21.50
CA GLY A 111 8.88 9.18 -22.96
C GLY A 111 7.80 10.02 -23.66
N ILE A 112 6.53 9.78 -23.34
CA ILE A 112 5.40 10.57 -23.86
C ILE A 112 5.52 12.03 -23.42
N GLY A 113 5.82 12.28 -22.15
CA GLY A 113 6.01 13.62 -21.61
C GLY A 113 7.14 14.38 -22.30
N TYR A 114 8.25 13.71 -22.60
CA TYR A 114 9.36 14.27 -23.33
C TYR A 114 8.99 14.58 -24.79
N TRP A 115 8.29 13.67 -25.47
CA TRP A 115 7.81 13.86 -26.83
C TRP A 115 6.82 15.02 -26.91
N LEU A 116 5.88 15.14 -25.97
CA LEU A 116 4.89 16.21 -25.90
C LEU A 116 5.44 17.54 -25.32
N ARG A 117 6.70 17.57 -24.89
CA ARG A 117 7.30 18.76 -24.27
C ARG A 117 7.19 20.02 -25.12
N GLY A 118 7.26 19.89 -26.45
CA GLY A 118 7.07 20.99 -27.40
C GLY A 118 5.63 21.57 -27.31
N VAL A 119 4.64 20.70 -27.31
CA VAL A 119 3.22 21.07 -27.22
C VAL A 119 2.91 21.72 -25.86
N PHE A 120 3.41 21.16 -24.78
CA PHE A 120 3.25 21.70 -23.42
C PHE A 120 3.88 23.09 -23.26
N ARG A 121 5.03 23.36 -23.90
CA ARG A 121 5.67 24.69 -23.86
C ARG A 121 4.82 25.76 -24.56
N VAL A 122 4.18 25.43 -25.68
CA VAL A 122 3.40 26.39 -26.46
C VAL A 122 2.05 26.70 -25.82
N GLN A 123 1.35 25.69 -25.32
CA GLN A 123 0.01 25.87 -24.72
C GLN A 123 0.03 26.47 -23.31
N LEU A 124 1.11 26.34 -22.58
CA LEU A 124 1.19 26.71 -21.15
C LEU A 124 1.72 28.11 -20.89
N ASN A 125 2.17 28.82 -21.92
CA ASN A 125 2.56 30.23 -21.82
C ASN A 125 1.37 31.21 -21.78
N HIS A 126 0.13 30.71 -21.89
CA HIS A 126 -1.02 31.52 -21.56
C HIS A 126 -1.11 31.68 -20.03
N GLU A 127 -0.81 32.87 -19.54
CA GLU A 127 -1.00 33.30 -18.16
C GLU A 127 -2.49 33.21 -17.80
N GLY A 128 -2.90 32.00 -17.40
CA GLY A 128 -4.25 31.80 -16.88
C GLY A 128 -4.37 32.41 -15.48
N SER A 129 -5.57 32.80 -15.08
CA SER A 129 -5.88 33.22 -13.73
C SER A 129 -5.21 32.28 -12.69
N LEU A 130 -4.63 32.83 -11.62
CA LEU A 130 -4.02 32.06 -10.52
C LEU A 130 -4.98 30.97 -9.99
N TRP A 131 -6.28 31.28 -9.91
CA TRP A 131 -7.33 30.35 -9.55
C TRP A 131 -7.42 29.15 -10.52
N GLY A 132 -7.34 29.38 -11.82
CA GLY A 132 -7.35 28.33 -12.83
C GLY A 132 -6.13 27.42 -12.73
N LEU A 133 -4.95 27.97 -12.45
CA LEU A 133 -3.71 27.20 -12.23
C LEU A 133 -3.79 26.33 -10.97
N VAL A 134 -4.27 26.88 -9.86
CA VAL A 134 -4.40 26.14 -8.60
C VAL A 134 -5.45 25.06 -8.74
N ASN A 135 -6.62 25.37 -9.26
CA ASN A 135 -7.72 24.41 -9.38
C ASN A 135 -7.37 23.24 -10.31
N SER A 136 -6.73 23.51 -11.44
CA SER A 136 -6.30 22.48 -12.39
C SER A 136 -5.29 21.49 -11.75
N ASN A 137 -4.26 22.02 -11.07
CA ASN A 137 -3.27 21.19 -10.39
C ASN A 137 -3.86 20.43 -9.19
N LEU A 138 -4.80 21.05 -8.47
CA LEU A 138 -5.51 20.42 -7.37
C LEU A 138 -6.39 19.27 -7.88
N ALA A 139 -7.13 19.48 -8.97
CA ALA A 139 -7.96 18.43 -9.58
C ALA A 139 -7.13 17.23 -10.03
N ILE A 140 -5.97 17.47 -10.67
CA ILE A 140 -5.04 16.41 -11.06
C ILE A 140 -4.56 15.66 -9.82
N LEU A 141 -4.11 16.36 -8.78
CA LEU A 141 -3.62 15.74 -7.54
C LEU A 141 -4.71 14.91 -6.87
N LEU A 142 -5.93 15.43 -6.72
CA LEU A 142 -7.06 14.71 -6.16
C LEU A 142 -7.42 13.46 -6.98
N GLY A 143 -7.40 13.57 -8.31
CA GLY A 143 -7.59 12.41 -9.20
C GLY A 143 -6.54 11.33 -8.98
N LEU A 144 -5.27 11.71 -8.84
CA LEU A 144 -4.17 10.79 -8.54
C LEU A 144 -4.30 10.16 -7.15
N CYS A 145 -4.69 10.93 -6.13
CA CYS A 145 -4.97 10.41 -4.79
C CYS A 145 -6.09 9.36 -4.83
N LEU A 146 -7.18 9.66 -5.54
CA LEU A 146 -8.30 8.72 -5.69
C LEU A 146 -7.87 7.43 -6.40
N LEU A 147 -7.13 7.54 -7.49
CA LEU A 147 -6.59 6.38 -8.21
C LEU A 147 -5.68 5.53 -7.31
N THR A 148 -4.86 6.14 -6.47
CA THR A 148 -3.99 5.41 -5.53
C THR A 148 -4.80 4.67 -4.48
N VAL A 149 -5.82 5.31 -3.91
CA VAL A 149 -6.70 4.65 -2.92
C VAL A 149 -7.46 3.49 -3.56
N CYS A 150 -7.93 3.64 -4.80
CA CYS A 150 -8.61 2.56 -5.53
C CYS A 150 -7.65 1.46 -5.99
N GLY A 151 -6.40 1.79 -6.28
CA GLY A 151 -5.40 0.83 -6.79
C GLY A 151 -4.60 0.13 -5.70
N GLY A 152 -4.61 0.63 -4.46
CA GLY A 152 -3.98 -0.02 -3.32
C GLY A 152 -4.84 -1.15 -2.73
N SER A 153 -4.24 -1.93 -1.83
CA SER A 153 -4.98 -2.97 -1.12
C SER A 153 -6.04 -2.34 -0.21
N THR A 154 -7.31 -2.50 -0.58
CA THR A 154 -8.49 -2.03 0.18
C THR A 154 -9.27 -3.19 0.80
N ASN A 155 -8.76 -4.41 0.68
CA ASN A 155 -9.41 -5.59 1.21
C ASN A 155 -9.30 -5.65 2.74
N ARG A 156 -10.39 -5.31 3.44
CA ARG A 156 -10.45 -5.31 4.91
C ARG A 156 -10.08 -6.65 5.54
N GLN A 157 -10.43 -7.76 4.89
CA GLN A 157 -10.08 -9.09 5.40
C GLN A 157 -8.57 -9.29 5.40
N PHE A 158 -7.89 -8.83 4.35
CA PHE A 158 -6.44 -8.90 4.26
C PHE A 158 -5.76 -8.03 5.34
N HIS A 159 -6.24 -6.82 5.58
CA HIS A 159 -5.74 -5.98 6.68
C HIS A 159 -5.95 -6.64 8.05
N HIS A 160 -7.12 -7.26 8.30
CA HIS A 160 -7.35 -8.02 9.53
C HIS A 160 -6.41 -9.22 9.65
N GLU A 161 -6.07 -9.91 8.55
CA GLU A 161 -5.10 -11.01 8.57
C GLU A 161 -3.71 -10.51 8.99
N LEU A 162 -3.25 -9.40 8.40
CA LEU A 162 -1.95 -8.81 8.71
C LEU A 162 -1.88 -8.30 10.15
N GLU A 163 -2.94 -7.62 10.63
CA GLU A 163 -3.03 -7.14 12.00
C GLU A 163 -3.03 -8.30 13.01
N ALA A 164 -3.80 -9.36 12.73
CA ALA A 164 -3.84 -10.55 13.59
C ALA A 164 -2.49 -11.26 13.62
N GLU A 165 -1.80 -11.34 12.49
CA GLU A 165 -0.46 -11.90 12.39
C GLU A 165 0.58 -11.11 13.21
N HIS A 166 0.52 -9.76 13.13
CA HIS A 166 1.36 -8.89 13.93
C HIS A 166 1.21 -9.19 15.43
N TYR A 167 -0.03 -9.23 15.95
CA TYR A 167 -0.29 -9.55 17.36
C TYR A 167 0.07 -10.99 17.71
N LEU A 168 -0.10 -11.94 16.80
CA LEU A 168 0.27 -13.33 17.01
C LEU A 168 1.79 -13.47 17.21
N ARG A 169 2.59 -12.79 16.38
CA ARG A 169 4.06 -12.75 16.49
C ARG A 169 4.53 -12.06 17.77
N ALA A 170 3.81 -11.02 18.18
CA ALA A 170 4.08 -10.32 19.45
C ALA A 170 3.68 -11.12 20.69
N GLY A 171 2.99 -12.26 20.54
CA GLY A 171 2.45 -13.04 21.64
C GLY A 171 1.24 -12.42 22.34
N GLU A 172 0.63 -11.39 21.73
CA GLU A 172 -0.52 -10.64 22.26
C GLU A 172 -1.84 -11.32 21.88
N TYR A 173 -2.05 -12.55 22.32
CA TYR A 173 -3.15 -13.42 21.90
C TYR A 173 -4.55 -12.83 22.14
N ASP A 174 -4.76 -12.08 23.21
CA ASP A 174 -6.05 -11.42 23.49
C ASP A 174 -6.35 -10.36 22.43
N LYS A 175 -5.35 -9.68 21.88
CA LYS A 175 -5.53 -8.72 20.80
C LYS A 175 -5.88 -9.40 19.48
N VAL A 176 -5.25 -10.56 19.18
CA VAL A 176 -5.62 -11.37 17.99
C VAL A 176 -7.12 -11.66 17.98
N LEU A 177 -7.69 -11.97 19.12
CA LEU A 177 -9.12 -12.31 19.24
C LEU A 177 -10.04 -11.12 19.00
N ARG A 178 -9.57 -9.89 19.23
CA ARG A 178 -10.33 -8.66 19.00
C ARG A 178 -10.30 -8.18 17.56
N VAL A 179 -9.28 -8.59 16.79
CA VAL A 179 -9.18 -8.22 15.37
C VAL A 179 -10.38 -8.73 14.60
N GLY A 180 -11.14 -7.83 13.97
CA GLY A 180 -12.31 -8.17 13.19
C GLY A 180 -13.44 -8.88 13.99
N GLU A 181 -13.52 -8.69 15.32
CA GLU A 181 -14.54 -9.33 16.17
C GLU A 181 -15.98 -9.04 15.72
N LYS A 182 -16.23 -7.83 15.22
CA LYS A 182 -17.52 -7.40 14.69
C LYS A 182 -17.76 -7.78 13.23
N SER A 183 -16.78 -8.35 12.56
CA SER A 183 -16.93 -8.79 11.17
C SER A 183 -17.59 -10.15 11.15
N LEU A 184 -18.71 -10.25 10.46
CA LEU A 184 -19.36 -11.54 10.19
C LEU A 184 -18.55 -12.41 9.22
N GLU A 185 -17.66 -11.79 8.45
CA GLU A 185 -16.78 -12.47 7.51
C GLU A 185 -15.41 -12.69 8.14
N ALA A 186 -15.02 -13.93 8.30
CA ALA A 186 -13.67 -14.31 8.69
C ALA A 186 -13.02 -15.11 7.58
N SER A 187 -11.80 -14.71 7.19
CA SER A 187 -11.03 -15.51 6.25
C SER A 187 -10.51 -16.78 6.92
N ARG A 188 -10.10 -17.77 6.11
CA ARG A 188 -9.50 -19.00 6.60
C ARG A 188 -8.28 -18.72 7.47
N THR A 189 -7.41 -17.83 7.04
CA THR A 189 -6.21 -17.41 7.75
C THR A 189 -6.54 -16.80 9.11
N LEU A 190 -7.49 -15.86 9.17
CA LEU A 190 -7.91 -15.24 10.42
C LEU A 190 -8.53 -16.27 11.39
N THR A 191 -9.30 -17.21 10.87
CA THR A 191 -9.88 -18.31 11.69
C THR A 191 -8.77 -19.15 12.30
N ALA A 192 -7.75 -19.51 11.54
CA ALA A 192 -6.59 -20.26 12.04
C ALA A 192 -5.79 -19.48 13.09
N TYR A 193 -5.53 -18.19 12.86
CA TYR A 193 -4.82 -17.34 13.84
C TYR A 193 -5.59 -17.23 15.15
N ARG A 194 -6.92 -17.11 15.12
CA ARG A 194 -7.78 -17.13 16.30
C ARG A 194 -7.72 -18.48 17.04
N ALA A 195 -7.73 -19.60 16.30
CA ALA A 195 -7.61 -20.92 16.88
C ALA A 195 -6.27 -21.10 17.60
N VAL A 196 -5.18 -20.67 16.99
CA VAL A 196 -3.85 -20.67 17.63
C VAL A 196 -3.85 -19.81 18.90
N ALA A 197 -4.39 -18.59 18.84
CA ALA A 197 -4.48 -17.70 19.98
C ALA A 197 -5.30 -18.29 21.12
N LEU A 198 -6.48 -18.89 20.82
CA LEU A 198 -7.32 -19.56 21.79
C LEU A 198 -6.62 -20.77 22.44
N SER A 199 -5.89 -21.54 21.63
CA SER A 199 -5.07 -22.65 22.13
C SER A 199 -4.01 -22.18 23.12
N ARG A 200 -3.28 -21.10 22.77
CA ARG A 200 -2.25 -20.50 23.64
C ARG A 200 -2.82 -19.92 24.93
N LEU A 201 -4.05 -19.43 24.91
CA LEU A 201 -4.78 -18.93 26.09
C LEU A 201 -5.46 -20.03 26.91
N GLY A 202 -5.49 -21.27 26.44
CA GLY A 202 -6.22 -22.37 27.07
C GLY A 202 -7.75 -22.25 26.99
N LYS A 203 -8.28 -21.38 26.08
CA LYS A 203 -9.72 -21.06 25.96
C LYS A 203 -10.38 -21.68 24.72
N MET A 204 -9.72 -22.66 24.10
CA MET A 204 -10.21 -23.24 22.83
C MET A 204 -11.56 -23.91 22.97
N GLY A 205 -11.77 -24.69 24.03
CA GLY A 205 -13.05 -25.39 24.27
C GLY A 205 -14.23 -24.45 24.51
N ASP A 206 -13.97 -23.34 25.19
CA ASP A 206 -15.04 -22.43 25.63
C ASP A 206 -15.41 -21.38 24.57
N ARG A 207 -14.45 -20.93 23.75
CA ARG A 207 -14.62 -19.75 22.90
C ARG A 207 -14.42 -20.00 21.41
N LEU A 208 -14.05 -21.18 20.96
CA LEU A 208 -13.82 -21.44 19.54
C LEU A 208 -15.06 -21.11 18.69
N PHE A 209 -16.24 -21.51 19.15
CA PHE A 209 -17.51 -21.31 18.46
C PHE A 209 -18.13 -19.90 18.67
N ALA A 210 -17.50 -19.05 19.48
CA ALA A 210 -17.90 -17.64 19.58
C ALA A 210 -17.51 -16.83 18.33
N TYR A 211 -16.61 -17.37 17.51
CA TYR A 211 -16.16 -16.76 16.26
C TYR A 211 -16.74 -17.49 15.05
N PRO A 212 -16.92 -16.81 13.90
CA PRO A 212 -17.44 -17.44 12.68
C PRO A 212 -16.56 -18.62 12.23
N GLN A 213 -17.17 -19.77 12.01
CA GLN A 213 -16.52 -21.04 11.63
C GLN A 213 -16.99 -21.49 10.24
N TYR A 214 -16.86 -20.63 9.23
CA TYR A 214 -17.37 -20.92 7.88
C TYR A 214 -16.67 -22.06 7.17
N TYR A 215 -15.43 -22.35 7.56
CA TYR A 215 -14.58 -23.34 6.87
C TYR A 215 -14.60 -24.71 7.53
N ARG A 216 -15.37 -24.92 8.61
CA ARG A 216 -15.42 -26.18 9.39
C ARG A 216 -14.03 -26.67 9.78
N SER A 217 -13.77 -27.99 9.68
CA SER A 217 -12.45 -28.58 9.90
C SER A 217 -11.37 -28.06 8.95
N ASP A 218 -11.75 -27.77 7.70
CA ASP A 218 -10.81 -27.32 6.66
C ASP A 218 -10.24 -25.92 6.94
N GLY A 219 -10.87 -25.15 7.83
CA GLY A 219 -10.35 -23.86 8.30
C GLY A 219 -9.10 -23.95 9.14
N LEU A 220 -8.82 -25.12 9.73
CA LEU A 220 -7.64 -25.34 10.59
C LEU A 220 -6.49 -26.03 9.86
N PHE A 221 -6.72 -26.56 8.67
CA PHE A 221 -5.72 -27.27 7.89
C PHE A 221 -5.31 -26.41 6.69
N PHE A 222 -4.02 -26.14 6.58
CA PHE A 222 -3.42 -25.51 5.42
C PHE A 222 -2.70 -26.58 4.59
N GLU A 223 -2.85 -26.49 3.28
CA GLU A 223 -2.03 -27.31 2.39
C GLU A 223 -0.58 -26.80 2.46
N THR A 224 0.31 -27.58 3.02
CA THR A 224 1.77 -27.32 3.07
C THR A 224 2.45 -27.49 1.71
N ARG A 225 1.65 -27.72 0.68
CA ARG A 225 2.05 -28.14 -0.66
C ARG A 225 3.15 -27.29 -1.31
N SER A 226 3.26 -26.00 -0.96
CA SER A 226 4.24 -25.11 -1.56
C SER A 226 5.59 -25.09 -0.85
N GLU A 227 5.64 -25.44 0.42
CA GLU A 227 6.84 -25.33 1.23
C GLU A 227 7.65 -26.62 1.29
N GLU A 228 6.98 -27.77 1.26
CA GLU A 228 7.63 -29.09 1.30
C GLU A 228 8.26 -29.55 -0.01
N ARG A 229 7.96 -28.89 -1.13
CA ARG A 229 8.52 -29.23 -2.44
C ARG A 229 9.70 -28.39 -2.86
N ARG A 230 10.25 -27.63 -1.96
CA ARG A 230 11.42 -26.78 -2.16
C ARG A 230 12.37 -26.96 -1.02
#